data_d3202a0848bc9750b3aa33718eefe73b
#
_entry.id   d3202a0848bc9750b3aa33718eefe73b
#
_cell.length_a   1.000
_cell.length_b   1.000
_cell.length_c   1.000
_cell.angle_alpha   90.00
_cell.angle_beta   90.00
_cell.angle_gamma   90.00
#
_symmetry.space_group_name_H-M   'P 1'
#
loop_
_entity.id
_entity.type
_entity.pdbx_description
1 polymer ?
#
loop_
_entity_poly.entity_id
_entity_poly.type
_entity_poly.pdbx_seq_one_letter_code
_entity_poly.pdbx_strand_id
1 'polypeptide(L)'
;MSRLLRAMTLLLLAGSCGGGGGSGTAPDNLDNACSILQQRPGYYRAFRGTERKWGVPVHVQMATIYQESKFISDARTPLRFSLGVIPQGRQSSAFGYSQALDGTWKEYLASEGQRRARRDDIRDATDFMGWYMAQSNRELGIPMADARNHYLAYHEGRTGFRRGSYNSKAWLLRVSSEVGNRALVYEQQLKSCRHAR
;
A
#
# COMPACT_ATOMS: atom_id res chain seq x y z
N MET A 1 42.66 -15.21 59.67
CA MET A 1 41.53 -15.98 59.12
C MET A 1 40.78 -15.05 58.17
N SER A 2 41.13 -15.13 56.93
CA SER A 2 40.66 -14.16 55.86
C SER A 2 39.59 -14.82 55.02
N ARG A 3 38.36 -14.27 55.02
CA ARG A 3 37.27 -14.71 54.14
C ARG A 3 37.22 -13.83 52.92
N LEU A 4 37.64 -14.37 51.77
CA LEU A 4 37.52 -13.77 50.45
C LEU A 4 36.06 -13.83 50.00
N LEU A 5 35.39 -12.67 49.90
CA LEU A 5 34.12 -12.50 49.17
C LEU A 5 34.40 -12.46 47.67
N ARG A 6 33.97 -13.48 46.95
CA ARG A 6 33.91 -13.43 45.47
C ARG A 6 32.61 -12.70 45.03
N ALA A 7 32.77 -11.52 44.55
CA ALA A 7 31.69 -10.80 43.84
C ALA A 7 31.49 -11.43 42.48
N MET A 8 30.33 -12.04 42.27
CA MET A 8 29.91 -12.62 40.98
C MET A 8 29.17 -11.52 40.20
N THR A 9 29.85 -10.90 39.22
CA THR A 9 29.28 -9.91 38.37
C THR A 9 28.38 -10.59 37.34
N LEU A 10 27.06 -10.45 37.50
CA LEU A 10 26.06 -10.91 36.51
C LEU A 10 26.04 -9.92 35.36
N LEU A 11 26.58 -10.31 34.20
CA LEU A 11 26.39 -9.59 32.95
C LEU A 11 24.96 -9.84 32.45
N LEU A 12 24.08 -8.85 32.59
CA LEU A 12 22.78 -8.82 31.95
C LEU A 12 22.99 -8.47 30.45
N LEU A 13 22.99 -9.50 29.63
CA LEU A 13 22.84 -9.35 28.18
C LEU A 13 21.41 -8.90 27.87
N ALA A 14 21.21 -7.61 27.74
CA ALA A 14 19.99 -7.04 27.20
C ALA A 14 19.93 -7.39 25.71
N GLY A 15 19.31 -8.53 25.40
CA GLY A 15 18.93 -8.89 24.04
C GLY A 15 17.92 -7.88 23.52
N SER A 16 18.36 -6.93 22.73
CA SER A 16 17.50 -6.07 21.94
C SER A 16 16.80 -6.92 20.88
N CYS A 17 15.62 -7.45 21.22
CA CYS A 17 14.68 -7.96 20.23
C CYS A 17 14.18 -6.78 19.43
N GLY A 18 14.84 -6.47 18.32
CA GLY A 18 14.33 -5.61 17.27
C GLY A 18 13.12 -6.28 16.63
N GLY A 19 11.95 -6.23 17.31
CA GLY A 19 10.68 -6.57 16.73
C GLY A 19 10.38 -5.56 15.63
N GLY A 20 10.47 -5.99 14.36
CA GLY A 20 9.95 -5.26 13.21
C GLY A 20 8.43 -5.17 13.29
N GLY A 21 7.90 -4.44 14.26
CA GLY A 21 6.52 -4.03 14.32
C GLY A 21 6.30 -3.03 13.20
N GLY A 22 5.41 -3.35 12.25
CA GLY A 22 4.93 -2.39 11.28
C GLY A 22 4.30 -1.21 12.01
N SER A 23 5.09 -0.15 12.26
CA SER A 23 4.54 1.10 12.75
C SER A 23 3.60 1.61 11.67
N GLY A 24 2.36 2.01 12.02
CA GLY A 24 1.40 2.62 11.12
C GLY A 24 1.89 3.93 10.49
N THR A 25 3.17 4.27 10.66
CA THR A 25 3.80 5.49 10.15
C THR A 25 4.33 5.30 8.72
N ALA A 26 4.19 6.39 7.94
CA ALA A 26 4.78 6.47 6.61
C ALA A 26 6.32 6.43 6.67
N PRO A 27 6.98 5.97 5.60
CA PRO A 27 8.41 6.23 5.40
C PRO A 27 8.73 7.73 5.33
N ASP A 28 9.94 8.13 5.74
CA ASP A 28 10.28 9.56 5.86
C ASP A 28 10.38 10.31 4.51
N ASN A 29 10.83 9.62 3.46
CA ASN A 29 11.01 10.21 2.13
C ASN A 29 10.20 9.43 1.09
N LEU A 30 8.96 9.88 0.88
CA LEU A 30 8.02 9.26 -0.07
C LEU A 30 8.30 9.60 -1.53
N ASP A 31 9.15 10.57 -1.83
CA ASP A 31 9.52 10.94 -3.19
C ASP A 31 10.67 10.09 -3.75
N ASN A 32 11.25 9.23 -2.91
CA ASN A 32 12.35 8.36 -3.29
C ASN A 32 12.01 6.88 -3.06
N ALA A 33 11.80 6.14 -4.15
CA ALA A 33 11.47 4.71 -4.11
C ALA A 33 12.55 3.89 -3.38
N CYS A 34 13.84 4.20 -3.57
CA CYS A 34 14.92 3.49 -2.90
C CYS A 34 14.88 3.70 -1.38
N SER A 35 14.61 4.93 -0.93
CA SER A 35 14.46 5.27 0.49
C SER A 35 13.30 4.51 1.12
N ILE A 36 12.14 4.46 0.46
CA ILE A 36 10.98 3.69 0.93
C ILE A 36 11.34 2.22 1.14
N LEU A 37 12.00 1.60 0.15
CA LEU A 37 12.36 0.18 0.20
C LEU A 37 13.47 -0.11 1.23
N GLN A 38 14.39 0.82 1.45
CA GLN A 38 15.43 0.71 2.50
C GLN A 38 14.83 0.76 3.90
N GLN A 39 13.91 1.68 4.14
CA GLN A 39 13.23 1.82 5.43
C GLN A 39 12.26 0.68 5.72
N ARG A 40 11.72 0.05 4.67
CA ARG A 40 10.74 -1.05 4.74
C ARG A 40 11.18 -2.25 3.87
N PRO A 41 12.18 -3.04 4.30
CA PRO A 41 12.75 -4.11 3.45
C PRO A 41 11.75 -5.17 3.00
N GLY A 42 10.66 -5.37 3.76
CA GLY A 42 9.58 -6.29 3.40
C GLY A 42 8.74 -5.84 2.19
N TYR A 43 8.72 -4.54 1.89
CA TYR A 43 7.89 -3.99 0.82
C TYR A 43 8.33 -4.48 -0.56
N TYR A 44 9.62 -4.48 -0.85
CA TYR A 44 10.12 -4.94 -2.13
C TYR A 44 9.70 -6.39 -2.42
N ARG A 45 9.78 -7.26 -1.41
CA ARG A 45 9.33 -8.66 -1.53
C ARG A 45 7.83 -8.76 -1.81
N ALA A 46 7.02 -7.94 -1.15
CA ALA A 46 5.58 -7.88 -1.37
C ALA A 46 5.25 -7.43 -2.81
N PHE A 47 5.81 -6.30 -3.25
CA PHE A 47 5.62 -5.77 -4.60
C PHE A 47 6.07 -6.76 -5.69
N ARG A 48 7.23 -7.37 -5.52
CA ARG A 48 7.73 -8.40 -6.48
C ARG A 48 6.88 -9.67 -6.48
N GLY A 49 6.30 -10.03 -5.33
CA GLY A 49 5.33 -11.12 -5.23
C GLY A 49 4.09 -10.85 -6.09
N THR A 50 3.51 -9.67 -5.92
CA THR A 50 2.35 -9.19 -6.67
C THR A 50 2.66 -9.06 -8.18
N GLU A 51 3.82 -8.50 -8.53
CA GLU A 51 4.25 -8.38 -9.93
C GLU A 51 4.37 -9.75 -10.61
N ARG A 52 4.94 -10.74 -9.93
CA ARG A 52 5.03 -12.12 -10.49
C ARG A 52 3.68 -12.78 -10.63
N LYS A 53 2.77 -12.57 -9.69
CA LYS A 53 1.44 -13.23 -9.69
C LYS A 53 0.47 -12.56 -10.65
N TRP A 54 0.45 -11.24 -10.69
CA TRP A 54 -0.57 -10.45 -11.38
C TRP A 54 -0.06 -9.64 -12.58
N GLY A 55 1.25 -9.53 -12.76
CA GLY A 55 1.86 -8.74 -13.83
C GLY A 55 1.88 -7.23 -13.60
N VAL A 56 1.46 -6.73 -12.42
CA VAL A 56 1.47 -5.29 -12.12
C VAL A 56 2.89 -4.85 -11.71
N PRO A 57 3.54 -3.94 -12.44
CA PRO A 57 4.91 -3.51 -12.15
C PRO A 57 5.04 -2.88 -10.75
N VAL A 58 6.19 -3.07 -10.11
CA VAL A 58 6.49 -2.53 -8.76
C VAL A 58 6.20 -1.04 -8.66
N HIS A 59 6.63 -0.24 -9.64
CA HIS A 59 6.45 1.22 -9.64
C HIS A 59 4.97 1.64 -9.70
N VAL A 60 4.12 0.90 -10.41
CA VAL A 60 2.68 1.14 -10.47
C VAL A 60 2.03 0.91 -9.11
N GLN A 61 2.37 -0.21 -8.46
CA GLN A 61 1.89 -0.54 -7.12
C GLN A 61 2.31 0.54 -6.10
N MET A 62 3.59 0.93 -6.11
CA MET A 62 4.12 1.95 -5.20
C MET A 62 3.44 3.30 -5.38
N ALA A 63 3.23 3.75 -6.62
CA ALA A 63 2.56 5.02 -6.92
C ALA A 63 1.10 5.02 -6.48
N THR A 64 0.40 3.89 -6.64
CA THR A 64 -0.99 3.75 -6.20
C THR A 64 -1.07 3.76 -4.66
N ILE A 65 -0.24 2.99 -3.94
CA ILE A 65 -0.20 3.01 -2.46
C ILE A 65 0.18 4.40 -1.93
N TYR A 66 1.13 5.07 -2.59
CA TYR A 66 1.42 6.46 -2.24
C TYR A 66 0.17 7.33 -2.28
N GLN A 67 -0.64 7.21 -3.33
CA GLN A 67 -1.85 8.02 -3.46
C GLN A 67 -2.92 7.62 -2.46
N GLU A 68 -3.12 6.33 -2.22
CA GLU A 68 -4.18 5.82 -1.35
C GLU A 68 -3.92 6.07 0.13
N SER A 69 -2.71 5.80 0.62
CA SER A 69 -2.43 5.80 2.05
C SER A 69 -1.14 6.50 2.48
N LYS A 70 -0.33 6.99 1.53
CA LYS A 70 1.04 7.45 1.82
C LYS A 70 1.87 6.39 2.56
N PHE A 71 1.65 5.12 2.25
CA PHE A 71 2.27 3.96 2.92
C PHE A 71 1.92 3.83 4.42
N ILE A 72 0.83 4.44 4.88
CA ILE A 72 0.31 4.26 6.24
C ILE A 72 -0.53 3.00 6.29
N SER A 73 -0.13 2.02 7.13
CA SER A 73 -0.73 0.69 7.15
C SER A 73 -2.19 0.67 7.59
N ASP A 74 -2.56 1.54 8.51
CA ASP A 74 -3.90 1.63 9.13
C ASP A 74 -4.67 2.89 8.69
N ALA A 75 -4.30 3.47 7.55
CA ALA A 75 -4.96 4.65 6.99
C ALA A 75 -6.47 4.45 6.89
N ARG A 76 -7.22 5.47 7.31
CA ARG A 76 -8.70 5.49 7.30
C ARG A 76 -9.21 6.82 6.82
N THR A 77 -10.38 6.82 6.19
CA THR A 77 -11.09 8.06 5.88
C THR A 77 -11.48 8.82 7.16
N PRO A 78 -11.50 10.17 7.13
CA PRO A 78 -11.88 10.98 8.27
C PRO A 78 -13.27 10.66 8.82
N LEU A 79 -13.47 10.88 10.12
CA LEU A 79 -14.78 10.88 10.72
C LEU A 79 -15.59 12.08 10.21
N ARG A 80 -16.88 11.85 9.98
CA ARG A 80 -17.86 12.92 9.73
C ARG A 80 -18.52 13.28 11.04
N PHE A 81 -18.77 14.56 11.23
CA PHE A 81 -19.49 15.06 12.39
C PHE A 81 -20.72 15.84 11.96
N SER A 82 -21.83 15.64 12.65
CA SER A 82 -23.01 16.52 12.58
C SER A 82 -22.89 17.58 13.67
N LEU A 83 -23.28 18.83 13.34
CA LEU A 83 -23.18 19.98 14.25
C LEU A 83 -21.77 20.17 14.86
N GLY A 84 -20.73 19.69 14.15
CA GLY A 84 -19.34 19.80 14.61
C GLY A 84 -18.89 18.87 15.74
N VAL A 85 -19.81 18.18 16.42
CA VAL A 85 -19.52 17.40 17.63
C VAL A 85 -20.08 15.98 17.65
N ILE A 86 -21.12 15.69 16.89
CA ILE A 86 -21.78 14.37 16.90
C ILE A 86 -21.17 13.49 15.80
N PRO A 87 -20.45 12.39 16.13
CA PRO A 87 -19.84 11.54 15.13
C PRO A 87 -20.92 10.79 14.31
N GLN A 88 -20.86 10.94 12.98
CA GLN A 88 -21.76 10.28 12.00
C GLN A 88 -21.09 9.09 11.30
N GLY A 89 -19.97 8.61 11.83
CA GLY A 89 -19.17 7.56 11.21
C GLY A 89 -18.15 8.10 10.21
N ARG A 90 -17.55 7.20 9.42
CA ARG A 90 -16.53 7.56 8.43
C ARG A 90 -17.15 7.82 7.07
N GLN A 91 -16.46 8.57 6.21
CA GLN A 91 -16.91 8.88 4.84
C GLN A 91 -17.05 7.61 3.98
N SER A 92 -16.21 6.61 4.22
CA SER A 92 -16.26 5.30 3.53
C SER A 92 -15.66 4.21 4.41
N SER A 93 -15.80 2.95 3.98
CA SER A 93 -15.17 1.78 4.61
C SER A 93 -13.72 1.55 4.16
N ALA A 94 -13.13 2.49 3.40
CA ALA A 94 -11.75 2.41 2.93
C ALA A 94 -10.77 2.27 4.10
N PHE A 95 -9.84 1.30 3.98
CA PHE A 95 -8.89 0.99 5.05
C PHE A 95 -7.57 0.43 4.51
N GLY A 96 -6.51 0.75 5.24
CA GLY A 96 -5.19 0.14 5.07
C GLY A 96 -4.40 0.71 3.90
N TYR A 97 -3.36 0.01 3.48
CA TYR A 97 -2.43 0.45 2.43
C TYR A 97 -3.12 0.77 1.10
N SER A 98 -4.04 -0.08 0.68
CA SER A 98 -4.72 0.01 -0.62
C SER A 98 -6.05 0.76 -0.55
N GLN A 99 -6.49 1.23 0.61
CA GLN A 99 -7.80 1.87 0.83
C GLN A 99 -8.98 1.06 0.24
N ALA A 100 -8.84 -0.27 0.26
CA ALA A 100 -9.89 -1.18 -0.20
C ALA A 100 -11.19 -0.98 0.57
N LEU A 101 -12.32 -0.91 -0.15
CA LEU A 101 -13.66 -0.89 0.45
C LEU A 101 -14.04 -2.29 0.95
N ASP A 102 -14.88 -2.36 1.99
CA ASP A 102 -15.32 -3.64 2.58
C ASP A 102 -15.94 -4.61 1.55
N GLY A 103 -16.77 -4.10 0.64
CA GLY A 103 -17.40 -4.92 -0.41
C GLY A 103 -16.36 -5.55 -1.34
N THR A 104 -15.51 -4.73 -1.94
CA THR A 104 -14.49 -5.17 -2.88
C THR A 104 -13.44 -6.07 -2.21
N TRP A 105 -13.11 -5.79 -0.94
CA TRP A 105 -12.23 -6.67 -0.16
C TRP A 105 -12.84 -8.06 0.05
N LYS A 106 -14.14 -8.14 0.38
CA LYS A 106 -14.85 -9.41 0.53
C LYS A 106 -14.90 -10.22 -0.79
N GLU A 107 -15.08 -9.54 -1.91
CA GLU A 107 -15.02 -10.18 -3.24
C GLU A 107 -13.64 -10.82 -3.48
N TYR A 108 -12.57 -10.07 -3.21
CA TYR A 108 -11.20 -10.59 -3.29
C TYR A 108 -10.98 -11.79 -2.38
N LEU A 109 -11.38 -11.71 -1.10
CA LEU A 109 -11.23 -12.82 -0.16
C LEU A 109 -11.93 -14.08 -0.65
N ALA A 110 -13.13 -13.92 -1.22
CA ALA A 110 -13.92 -15.03 -1.75
C ALA A 110 -13.30 -15.64 -3.01
N SER A 111 -12.83 -14.78 -3.94
CA SER A 111 -12.27 -15.24 -5.22
C SER A 111 -10.90 -15.92 -5.08
N GLU A 112 -10.06 -15.45 -4.16
CA GLU A 112 -8.69 -15.94 -3.96
C GLU A 112 -8.55 -16.94 -2.80
N GLY A 113 -9.63 -17.22 -2.07
CA GLY A 113 -9.60 -18.08 -0.89
C GLY A 113 -8.79 -17.53 0.30
N GLN A 114 -8.52 -16.23 0.32
CA GLN A 114 -7.61 -15.56 1.25
C GLN A 114 -8.29 -15.16 2.57
N ARG A 115 -8.91 -16.11 3.27
CA ARG A 115 -9.73 -15.83 4.47
C ARG A 115 -9.04 -15.07 5.62
N ARG A 116 -7.69 -15.09 5.68
CA ARG A 116 -6.90 -14.46 6.74
C ARG A 116 -6.16 -13.21 6.29
N ALA A 117 -6.33 -12.81 5.03
CA ALA A 117 -5.68 -11.60 4.50
C ALA A 117 -6.16 -10.33 5.23
N ARG A 118 -5.26 -9.37 5.37
CA ARG A 118 -5.46 -8.12 6.12
C ARG A 118 -5.12 -6.92 5.26
N ARG A 119 -5.96 -5.89 5.30
CA ARG A 119 -5.74 -4.64 4.54
C ARG A 119 -4.57 -3.80 5.06
N ASP A 120 -4.13 -4.03 6.28
CA ASP A 120 -2.97 -3.40 6.93
C ASP A 120 -1.67 -4.23 6.85
N ASP A 121 -1.69 -5.38 6.21
CA ASP A 121 -0.49 -6.12 5.79
C ASP A 121 -0.12 -5.75 4.35
N ILE A 122 1.13 -5.38 4.12
CA ILE A 122 1.56 -4.90 2.80
C ILE A 122 1.46 -5.97 1.71
N ARG A 123 1.70 -7.25 2.03
CA ARG A 123 1.63 -8.35 1.06
C ARG A 123 0.19 -8.59 0.63
N ASP A 124 -0.71 -8.60 1.58
CA ASP A 124 -2.13 -8.85 1.33
C ASP A 124 -2.76 -7.65 0.58
N ALA A 125 -2.40 -6.43 0.99
CA ALA A 125 -2.89 -5.22 0.33
C ALA A 125 -2.38 -5.07 -1.11
N THR A 126 -1.12 -5.45 -1.38
CA THR A 126 -0.58 -5.44 -2.74
C THR A 126 -1.14 -6.57 -3.59
N ASP A 127 -1.34 -7.77 -3.03
CA ASP A 127 -1.98 -8.88 -3.73
C ASP A 127 -3.41 -8.54 -4.15
N PHE A 128 -4.19 -7.94 -3.24
CA PHE A 128 -5.52 -7.38 -3.56
C PHE A 128 -5.46 -6.35 -4.70
N MET A 129 -4.53 -5.42 -4.64
CA MET A 129 -4.37 -4.39 -5.68
C MET A 129 -4.02 -5.03 -7.03
N GLY A 130 -3.12 -6.00 -7.03
CA GLY A 130 -2.76 -6.77 -8.22
C GLY A 130 -3.96 -7.53 -8.81
N TRP A 131 -4.73 -8.20 -7.97
CA TRP A 131 -5.98 -8.86 -8.35
C TRP A 131 -6.95 -7.88 -9.03
N TYR A 132 -7.17 -6.72 -8.43
CA TYR A 132 -8.10 -5.71 -8.97
C TYR A 132 -7.62 -5.15 -10.31
N MET A 133 -6.33 -4.82 -10.43
CA MET A 133 -5.74 -4.30 -11.67
C MET A 133 -5.71 -5.35 -12.78
N ALA A 134 -5.45 -6.62 -12.44
CA ALA A 134 -5.52 -7.72 -13.41
C ALA A 134 -6.94 -7.89 -13.98
N GLN A 135 -7.98 -7.74 -13.16
CA GLN A 135 -9.36 -7.72 -13.66
C GLN A 135 -9.63 -6.49 -14.53
N SER A 136 -9.13 -5.32 -14.14
CA SER A 136 -9.26 -4.09 -14.94
C SER A 136 -8.55 -4.22 -16.31
N ASN A 137 -7.40 -4.87 -16.36
CA ASN A 137 -6.73 -5.20 -17.62
C ASN A 137 -7.61 -6.10 -18.49
N ARG A 138 -8.14 -7.20 -17.94
CA ARG A 138 -8.98 -8.15 -18.71
C ARG A 138 -10.28 -7.54 -19.21
N GLU A 139 -10.95 -6.73 -18.38
CA GLU A 139 -12.28 -6.20 -18.69
C GLU A 139 -12.26 -4.89 -19.49
N LEU A 140 -11.21 -4.09 -19.33
CA LEU A 140 -11.13 -2.72 -19.85
C LEU A 140 -9.96 -2.53 -20.83
N GLY A 141 -9.07 -3.52 -20.96
CA GLY A 141 -7.89 -3.44 -21.83
C GLY A 141 -6.80 -2.49 -21.31
N ILE A 142 -6.82 -2.10 -20.03
CA ILE A 142 -5.83 -1.18 -19.46
C ILE A 142 -4.48 -1.89 -19.35
N PRO A 143 -3.40 -1.41 -20.02
CA PRO A 143 -2.08 -2.01 -19.91
C PRO A 143 -1.58 -2.00 -18.45
N MET A 144 -0.91 -3.08 -17.99
CA MET A 144 -0.48 -3.23 -16.59
C MET A 144 0.46 -2.11 -16.10
N ALA A 145 1.21 -1.50 -17.02
CA ALA A 145 2.10 -0.36 -16.71
C ALA A 145 1.39 1.00 -16.70
N ASP A 146 0.12 1.08 -17.11
CA ASP A 146 -0.65 2.33 -17.17
C ASP A 146 -1.23 2.69 -15.79
N ALA A 147 -0.38 3.22 -14.93
CA ALA A 147 -0.76 3.61 -13.57
C ALA A 147 -1.90 4.64 -13.54
N ARG A 148 -1.96 5.57 -14.52
CA ARG A 148 -3.00 6.60 -14.61
C ARG A 148 -4.38 5.99 -14.81
N ASN A 149 -4.55 5.16 -15.83
CA ASN A 149 -5.85 4.56 -16.14
C ASN A 149 -6.23 3.48 -15.13
N HIS A 150 -5.26 2.73 -14.58
CA HIS A 150 -5.53 1.84 -13.45
C HIS A 150 -6.05 2.60 -12.24
N TYR A 151 -5.48 3.78 -11.92
CA TYR A 151 -5.98 4.60 -10.82
C TYR A 151 -7.41 5.12 -11.07
N LEU A 152 -7.72 5.57 -12.28
CA LEU A 152 -9.09 5.96 -12.67
C LEU A 152 -10.08 4.80 -12.48
N ALA A 153 -9.73 3.60 -12.95
CA ALA A 153 -10.57 2.41 -12.81
C ALA A 153 -10.68 1.96 -11.34
N TYR A 154 -9.64 2.15 -10.55
CA TYR A 154 -9.63 1.83 -9.13
C TYR A 154 -10.59 2.73 -8.35
N HIS A 155 -10.58 4.03 -8.65
CA HIS A 155 -11.42 5.03 -7.99
C HIS A 155 -12.90 4.96 -8.42
N GLU A 156 -13.17 4.85 -9.71
CA GLU A 156 -14.54 4.87 -10.28
C GLU A 156 -15.22 3.50 -10.28
N GLY A 157 -14.46 2.45 -10.03
CA GLY A 157 -14.86 1.09 -10.35
C GLY A 157 -14.80 0.83 -11.86
N ARG A 158 -14.68 -0.44 -12.26
CA ARG A 158 -14.58 -0.83 -13.68
C ARG A 158 -15.77 -0.35 -14.51
N THR A 159 -16.98 -0.41 -13.96
CA THR A 159 -18.19 0.10 -14.63
C THR A 159 -18.16 1.61 -14.81
N GLY A 160 -17.75 2.38 -13.81
CA GLY A 160 -17.61 3.83 -13.89
C GLY A 160 -16.57 4.25 -14.92
N PHE A 161 -15.41 3.55 -14.93
CA PHE A 161 -14.37 3.78 -15.93
C PHE A 161 -14.90 3.57 -17.35
N ARG A 162 -15.58 2.44 -17.62
CA ARG A 162 -16.18 2.13 -18.94
C ARG A 162 -17.17 3.20 -19.41
N ARG A 163 -17.92 3.80 -18.47
CA ARG A 163 -18.86 4.89 -18.76
C ARG A 163 -18.18 6.26 -18.90
N GLY A 164 -16.91 6.37 -18.61
CA GLY A 164 -16.18 7.64 -18.61
C GLY A 164 -16.63 8.61 -17.51
N SER A 165 -17.14 8.12 -16.36
CA SER A 165 -17.66 8.96 -15.26
C SER A 165 -16.60 9.90 -14.68
N TYR A 166 -15.33 9.57 -14.83
CA TYR A 166 -14.19 10.40 -14.42
C TYR A 166 -14.05 11.69 -15.26
N ASN A 167 -14.60 11.75 -16.48
CA ASN A 167 -14.45 12.91 -17.37
C ASN A 167 -15.06 14.19 -16.78
N SER A 168 -16.09 14.07 -15.96
CA SER A 168 -16.71 15.20 -15.25
C SER A 168 -15.98 15.59 -13.95
N LYS A 169 -14.92 14.88 -13.58
CA LYS A 169 -14.21 15.04 -12.31
C LYS A 169 -12.78 15.56 -12.54
N ALA A 170 -12.65 16.86 -12.82
CA ALA A 170 -11.35 17.50 -13.11
C ALA A 170 -10.28 17.20 -12.03
N TRP A 171 -10.68 17.14 -10.76
CA TRP A 171 -9.79 16.79 -9.67
C TRP A 171 -9.25 15.35 -9.80
N LEU A 172 -10.09 14.37 -10.20
CA LEU A 172 -9.68 12.98 -10.34
C LEU A 172 -8.75 12.80 -11.55
N LEU A 173 -9.02 13.51 -12.65
CA LEU A 173 -8.11 13.55 -13.82
C LEU A 173 -6.73 14.08 -13.44
N ARG A 174 -6.67 15.13 -12.61
CA ARG A 174 -5.40 15.67 -12.08
C ARG A 174 -4.69 14.65 -11.22
N VAL A 175 -5.36 14.09 -10.21
CA VAL A 175 -4.79 13.10 -9.31
C VAL A 175 -4.29 11.87 -10.06
N SER A 176 -5.06 11.34 -11.02
CA SER A 176 -4.63 10.20 -11.83
C SER A 176 -3.37 10.50 -12.65
N SER A 177 -3.24 11.73 -13.17
CA SER A 177 -2.02 12.17 -13.86
C SER A 177 -0.82 12.25 -12.91
N GLU A 178 -1.01 12.71 -11.67
CA GLU A 178 0.02 12.72 -10.63
C GLU A 178 0.47 11.29 -10.27
N VAL A 179 -0.47 10.33 -10.19
CA VAL A 179 -0.15 8.91 -9.98
C VAL A 179 0.68 8.37 -11.14
N GLY A 180 0.29 8.66 -12.38
CA GLY A 180 1.05 8.27 -13.57
C GLY A 180 2.47 8.81 -13.56
N ASN A 181 2.63 10.11 -13.30
CA ASN A 181 3.94 10.77 -13.23
C ASN A 181 4.80 10.19 -12.09
N ARG A 182 4.23 9.94 -10.93
CA ARG A 182 4.93 9.30 -9.80
C ARG A 182 5.39 7.89 -10.15
N ALA A 183 4.58 7.12 -10.85
CA ALA A 183 4.96 5.79 -11.32
C ALA A 183 6.20 5.85 -12.23
N LEU A 184 6.27 6.80 -13.15
CA LEU A 184 7.45 6.99 -14.01
C LEU A 184 8.70 7.39 -13.21
N VAL A 185 8.56 8.28 -12.22
CA VAL A 185 9.67 8.65 -11.32
C VAL A 185 10.17 7.44 -10.53
N TYR A 186 9.27 6.69 -9.93
CA TYR A 186 9.63 5.47 -9.19
C TYR A 186 10.27 4.41 -10.11
N GLU A 187 9.77 4.25 -11.34
CA GLU A 187 10.40 3.34 -12.31
C GLU A 187 11.86 3.67 -12.56
N GLN A 188 12.17 4.95 -12.80
CA GLN A 188 13.55 5.39 -13.03
C GLN A 188 14.44 5.18 -11.80
N GLN A 189 13.93 5.51 -10.62
CA GLN A 189 14.66 5.32 -9.37
C GLN A 189 14.96 3.85 -9.09
N LEU A 190 13.98 2.96 -9.32
CA LEU A 190 14.12 1.51 -9.10
C LEU A 190 15.22 0.88 -9.97
N LYS A 191 15.53 1.44 -11.16
CA LYS A 191 16.64 0.98 -12.02
C LYS A 191 18.01 1.15 -11.34
N SER A 192 18.14 2.14 -10.44
CA SER A 192 19.39 2.46 -9.74
C SER A 192 19.46 1.97 -8.29
N CYS A 193 18.35 1.46 -7.73
CA CYS A 193 18.33 0.97 -6.35
C CYS A 193 19.16 -0.30 -6.17
N ARG A 194 20.14 -0.28 -5.26
CA ARG A 194 20.96 -1.47 -4.94
C ARG A 194 20.15 -2.65 -4.37
N HIS A 195 18.96 -2.40 -3.81
CA HIS A 195 18.08 -3.41 -3.23
C HIS A 195 17.06 -3.99 -4.21
N ALA A 196 17.05 -3.52 -5.47
CA ALA A 196 16.22 -4.05 -6.53
C ALA A 196 16.90 -5.18 -7.33
N ARG A 197 18.06 -5.67 -6.86
CA ARG A 197 18.83 -6.77 -7.46
C ARG A 197 18.80 -8.02 -6.59
#